data_bdc6712798a001280154ce1172c1c605
#
_entry.id   bdc6712798a001280154ce1172c1c605
#
_cell.length_a   1.000
_cell.length_b   1.000
_cell.length_c   1.000
_cell.angle_alpha   90.00
_cell.angle_beta   90.00
_cell.angle_gamma   90.00
#
_symmetry.space_group_name_H-M   'P 1'
#
loop_
_entity.id
_entity.type
_entity.pdbx_description
1 polymer ?
#
loop_
_entity_poly.entity_id
_entity_poly.type
_entity_poly.pdbx_seq_one_letter_code
_entity_poly.pdbx_strand_id
1 'polypeptide(L)'
;MRTSPSIASRHVQFVVVPSAVIAHDWHPAPARQFVLLLKGELEVEASDGERRRFTQGSIALVEDTKGKGHKDHAVNDDDLLLALIPVPDGVTIERLMDSEPG
;
A
#
# COMPACT_ATOMS: atom_id res chain seq x y z
N MET A 1 3.69 -20.76 14.83
CA MET A 1 3.77 -20.01 13.58
C MET A 1 2.38 -19.65 13.11
N ARG A 2 2.21 -18.44 12.64
CA ARG A 2 0.94 -17.98 12.10
C ARG A 2 1.12 -17.60 10.65
N THR A 3 0.17 -17.99 9.80
CA THR A 3 0.23 -17.69 8.38
C THR A 3 -1.12 -17.15 7.91
N SER A 4 -1.11 -16.25 6.95
CA SER A 4 -2.32 -15.89 6.23
C SER A 4 -2.76 -17.07 5.33
N PRO A 5 -4.02 -17.08 4.89
CA PRO A 5 -4.38 -17.93 3.75
C PRO A 5 -3.50 -17.59 2.55
N SER A 6 -3.30 -18.55 1.66
CA SER A 6 -2.61 -18.30 0.41
C SER A 6 -3.46 -17.39 -0.48
N ILE A 7 -2.82 -16.37 -1.06
CA ILE A 7 -3.49 -15.39 -1.91
C ILE A 7 -2.95 -15.52 -3.32
N ALA A 8 -3.82 -15.82 -4.27
CA ALA A 8 -3.43 -15.90 -5.66
C ALA A 8 -3.16 -14.49 -6.21
N SER A 9 -2.04 -14.32 -6.89
CA SER A 9 -1.72 -13.09 -7.59
C SER A 9 -1.03 -13.41 -8.90
N ARG A 10 -1.23 -12.56 -9.89
CA ARG A 10 -0.67 -12.77 -11.24
C ARG A 10 0.81 -12.43 -11.31
N HIS A 11 1.27 -11.44 -10.52
CA HIS A 11 2.64 -10.98 -10.57
C HIS A 11 2.96 -10.14 -9.34
N VAL A 12 4.23 -9.87 -9.15
CA VAL A 12 4.72 -8.87 -8.21
C VAL A 12 5.62 -7.90 -8.97
N GLN A 13 5.53 -6.62 -8.62
CA GLN A 13 6.38 -5.59 -9.20
C GLN A 13 7.12 -4.86 -8.10
N PHE A 14 8.43 -4.71 -8.26
CA PHE A 14 9.23 -3.90 -7.34
C PHE A 14 9.45 -2.52 -7.96
N VAL A 15 9.24 -1.47 -7.16
CA VAL A 15 9.29 -0.10 -7.66
C VAL A 15 10.17 0.73 -6.73
N VAL A 16 11.11 1.45 -7.31
CA VAL A 16 11.86 2.49 -6.61
C VAL A 16 11.23 3.83 -6.96
N VAL A 17 10.82 4.57 -5.92
CA VAL A 17 10.23 5.90 -6.10
C VAL A 17 11.16 6.93 -5.48
N PRO A 18 11.89 7.71 -6.28
CA PRO A 18 12.68 8.81 -5.73
C PRO A 18 11.78 9.82 -5.02
N SER A 19 12.24 10.37 -3.90
CA SER A 19 11.43 11.30 -3.11
C SER A 19 10.95 12.50 -3.92
N ALA A 20 11.75 12.96 -4.87
CA ALA A 20 11.43 14.11 -5.71
C ALA A 20 10.24 13.86 -6.66
N VAL A 21 9.89 12.60 -6.92
CA VAL A 21 8.80 12.25 -7.85
C VAL A 21 7.61 11.62 -7.16
N ILE A 22 7.56 11.64 -5.83
CA ILE A 22 6.39 11.18 -5.10
C ILE A 22 5.21 12.09 -5.47
N ALA A 23 4.11 11.47 -5.91
CA ALA A 23 2.94 12.20 -6.38
C ALA A 23 2.26 12.95 -5.24
N HIS A 24 2.12 14.27 -5.41
CA HIS A 24 1.47 15.14 -4.42
C HIS A 24 0.01 15.42 -4.75
N ASP A 25 -0.45 15.01 -5.95
CA ASP A 25 -1.83 15.24 -6.37
C ASP A 25 -2.71 14.05 -5.99
N TRP A 26 -4.01 14.32 -5.88
CA TRP A 26 -4.99 13.27 -5.67
C TRP A 26 -5.00 12.32 -6.86
N HIS A 27 -4.91 11.04 -6.58
CA HIS A 27 -4.96 10.01 -7.63
C HIS A 27 -5.52 8.70 -7.06
N PRO A 28 -6.30 7.95 -7.84
CA PRO A 28 -6.73 6.62 -7.43
C PRO A 28 -5.61 5.61 -7.64
N ALA A 29 -5.72 4.47 -6.97
CA ALA A 29 -4.83 3.35 -7.21
C ALA A 29 -5.12 2.74 -8.58
N PRO A 30 -4.09 2.32 -9.35
CA PRO A 30 -4.31 1.71 -10.67
C PRO A 30 -5.00 0.35 -10.59
N ALA A 31 -4.85 -0.35 -9.48
CA ALA A 31 -5.47 -1.65 -9.24
C ALA A 31 -5.59 -1.87 -7.75
N ARG A 32 -6.50 -2.75 -7.36
CA ARG A 32 -6.58 -3.24 -5.99
C ARG A 32 -5.35 -4.10 -5.72
N GLN A 33 -4.55 -3.73 -4.72
CA GLN A 33 -3.25 -4.38 -4.53
C GLN A 33 -2.73 -4.22 -3.12
N PHE A 34 -1.88 -5.16 -2.71
CA PHE A 34 -1.02 -4.94 -1.55
C PHE A 34 0.17 -4.08 -1.95
N VAL A 35 0.51 -3.15 -1.08
CA VAL A 35 1.73 -2.38 -1.16
C VAL A 35 2.57 -2.70 0.06
N LEU A 36 3.75 -3.24 -0.15
CA LEU A 36 4.71 -3.52 0.90
C LEU A 36 5.79 -2.46 0.84
N LEU A 37 5.96 -1.72 1.94
CA LEU A 37 7.02 -0.72 2.02
C LEU A 37 8.29 -1.42 2.52
N LEU A 38 9.21 -1.66 1.61
CA LEU A 38 10.45 -2.38 1.89
C LEU A 38 11.54 -1.46 2.40
N LYS A 39 11.52 -0.18 1.98
CA LYS A 39 12.49 0.81 2.42
C LYS A 39 11.87 2.21 2.34
N GLY A 40 12.16 3.06 3.31
CA GLY A 40 11.72 4.44 3.36
C GLY A 40 10.49 4.66 4.21
N GLU A 41 9.97 5.87 4.17
CA GLU A 41 8.76 6.29 4.88
C GLU A 41 7.88 7.12 3.96
N LEU A 42 6.57 6.96 4.13
CA LEU A 42 5.57 7.63 3.31
C LEU A 42 4.39 8.05 4.18
N GLU A 43 3.85 9.24 3.95
CA GLU A 43 2.57 9.65 4.51
C GLU A 43 1.51 9.61 3.41
N VAL A 44 0.37 8.99 3.71
CA VAL A 44 -0.75 8.90 2.78
C VAL A 44 -1.94 9.63 3.37
N GLU A 45 -2.52 10.52 2.57
CA GLU A 45 -3.72 11.26 2.93
C GLU A 45 -4.91 10.70 2.16
N ALA A 46 -5.94 10.24 2.89
CA ALA A 46 -7.18 9.76 2.30
C ALA A 46 -8.10 10.94 1.94
N SER A 47 -9.11 10.68 1.11
CA SER A 47 -10.04 11.72 0.64
C SER A 47 -10.88 12.34 1.76
N ASP A 48 -11.02 11.68 2.91
CA ASP A 48 -11.70 12.21 4.09
C ASP A 48 -10.80 13.08 4.98
N GLY A 49 -9.53 13.27 4.58
CA GLY A 49 -8.55 14.05 5.33
C GLY A 49 -7.73 13.25 6.33
N GLU A 50 -8.02 11.97 6.51
CA GLU A 50 -7.24 11.12 7.40
C GLU A 50 -5.84 10.91 6.82
N ARG A 51 -4.82 11.04 7.68
CA ARG A 51 -3.42 10.83 7.30
C ARG A 51 -2.84 9.68 8.08
N ARG A 52 -2.07 8.84 7.39
CA ARG A 52 -1.37 7.72 7.99
C ARG A 52 0.07 7.69 7.52
N ARG A 53 0.97 7.37 8.44
CA ARG A 53 2.38 7.20 8.12
C ARG A 53 2.69 5.72 7.98
N PHE A 54 3.35 5.38 6.88
CA PHE A 54 3.84 4.03 6.62
C PHE A 54 5.36 4.03 6.72
N THR A 55 5.89 3.05 7.42
CA THR A 55 7.32 2.88 7.63
C THR A 55 7.78 1.57 7.03
N GLN A 56 9.08 1.36 7.00
CA GLN A 56 9.67 0.13 6.50
C GLN A 56 9.03 -1.10 7.18
N GLY A 57 8.60 -2.06 6.37
CA GLY A 57 7.90 -3.25 6.84
C GLY A 57 6.38 -3.14 6.88
N SER A 58 5.82 -1.98 6.58
CA SER A 58 4.36 -1.81 6.51
C SER A 58 3.77 -2.54 5.32
N ILE A 59 2.59 -3.12 5.53
CA ILE A 59 1.77 -3.76 4.50
C ILE A 59 0.45 -3.02 4.44
N ALA A 60 0.10 -2.49 3.28
CA ALA A 60 -1.17 -1.80 3.07
C ALA A 60 -1.95 -2.48 1.96
N LEU A 61 -3.26 -2.62 2.16
CA LEU A 61 -4.16 -3.01 1.07
C LEU A 61 -4.79 -1.75 0.50
N VAL A 62 -4.46 -1.44 -0.73
CA VAL A 62 -4.94 -0.24 -1.42
C VAL A 62 -6.12 -0.63 -2.30
N GLU A 63 -7.27 -0.02 -2.05
CA GLU A 63 -8.53 -0.37 -2.68
C GLU A 63 -9.22 0.81 -3.38
N ASP A 64 -8.71 2.02 -3.24
CA ASP A 64 -9.32 3.24 -3.75
C ASP A 64 -9.04 3.42 -5.25
N THR A 65 -9.57 2.50 -6.05
CA THR A 65 -9.37 2.47 -7.50
C THR A 65 -10.27 3.42 -8.27
N LYS A 66 -11.20 4.09 -7.56
CA LYS A 66 -12.19 5.00 -8.16
C LYS A 66 -12.19 6.33 -7.43
N GLY A 67 -12.72 7.35 -8.09
CA GLY A 67 -12.88 8.67 -7.49
C GLY A 67 -11.56 9.39 -7.32
N LYS A 68 -11.50 10.21 -6.28
CA LYS A 68 -10.36 11.08 -6.01
C LYS A 68 -9.10 10.32 -5.58
N GLY A 69 -9.28 9.19 -4.88
CA GLY A 69 -8.18 8.39 -4.40
C GLY A 69 -7.50 8.99 -3.17
N HIS A 70 -6.19 9.07 -3.22
CA HIS A 70 -5.35 9.51 -2.12
C HIS A 70 -4.25 10.45 -2.61
N LYS A 71 -3.58 11.10 -1.68
CA LYS A 71 -2.34 11.85 -1.90
C LYS A 71 -1.19 11.19 -1.16
N ASP A 72 -0.03 11.23 -1.77
CA ASP A 72 1.21 10.78 -1.13
C ASP A 72 2.08 11.97 -0.78
N HIS A 73 2.70 11.92 0.40
CA HIS A 73 3.61 12.96 0.87
C HIS A 73 4.94 12.34 1.26
N ALA A 74 6.03 12.90 0.73
CA ALA A 74 7.36 12.51 1.15
C ALA A 74 7.58 12.93 2.61
N VAL A 75 8.12 12.01 3.41
CA VAL A 75 8.45 12.28 4.82
C VAL A 75 9.86 12.85 4.94
N ASN A 76 10.75 12.38 4.08
CA ASN A 76 12.15 12.80 4.03
C ASN A 76 12.66 12.71 2.59
N ASP A 77 13.97 12.85 2.39
CA ASP A 77 14.58 12.84 1.07
C ASP A 77 14.98 11.44 0.58
N ASP A 78 14.66 10.40 1.35
CA ASP A 78 15.01 9.03 0.97
C ASP A 78 14.08 8.50 -0.11
N ASP A 79 14.63 7.67 -0.99
CA ASP A 79 13.85 6.95 -1.97
C ASP A 79 13.01 5.87 -1.29
N LEU A 80 11.87 5.57 -1.88
CA LEU A 80 11.03 4.46 -1.44
C LEU A 80 11.34 3.22 -2.28
N LEU A 81 11.31 2.06 -1.63
CA LEU A 81 11.27 0.78 -2.33
C LEU A 81 9.99 0.06 -1.96
N LEU A 82 9.17 -0.22 -2.96
CA LEU A 82 7.86 -0.83 -2.80
C LEU A 82 7.80 -2.17 -3.52
N ALA A 83 7.00 -3.09 -2.97
CA ALA A 83 6.52 -4.26 -3.72
C ALA A 83 5.02 -4.09 -3.91
N LEU A 84 4.55 -4.22 -5.15
CA LEU A 84 3.15 -4.11 -5.53
C LEU A 84 2.64 -5.49 -5.93
N ILE A 85 1.59 -5.94 -5.27
CA ILE A 85 1.02 -7.28 -5.49
C ILE A 85 -0.47 -7.14 -5.74
N PRO A 86 -0.94 -7.21 -7.01
CA PRO A 86 -2.37 -7.18 -7.31
C PRO A 86 -3.08 -8.35 -6.64
N VAL A 87 -4.28 -8.13 -6.17
CA VAL A 87 -5.06 -9.15 -5.47
C VAL A 87 -6.48 -9.19 -6.02
N PRO A 88 -7.12 -10.38 -6.01
CA PRO A 88 -8.50 -10.49 -6.43
C PRO A 88 -9.44 -9.84 -5.43
N ASP A 89 -10.67 -9.58 -5.85
CA ASP A 89 -11.72 -9.09 -4.98
C ASP A 89 -12.01 -10.09 -3.85
N GLY A 90 -12.46 -9.55 -2.73
CA GLY A 90 -12.82 -10.36 -1.57
C GLY A 90 -11.70 -10.59 -0.56
N VAL A 91 -10.46 -10.26 -0.91
CA VAL A 91 -9.34 -10.29 0.05
C VAL A 91 -9.31 -8.97 0.81
N THR A 92 -9.27 -9.02 2.14
CA THR A 92 -9.18 -7.83 2.99
C THR A 92 -8.10 -8.04 4.04
N ILE A 93 -7.56 -6.93 4.55
CA ILE A 93 -6.56 -7.02 5.62
C ILE A 93 -7.17 -7.58 6.91
N GLU A 94 -8.44 -7.28 7.17
CA GLU A 94 -9.16 -7.82 8.33
C GLU A 94 -9.26 -9.34 8.24
N ARG A 95 -9.51 -9.88 7.05
CA ARG A 95 -9.54 -11.32 6.85
C ARG A 95 -8.19 -11.97 7.09
N LEU A 96 -7.10 -11.30 6.76
CA LEU A 96 -5.76 -11.78 7.08
C LEU A 96 -5.56 -11.81 8.59
N MET A 97 -6.01 -10.79 9.29
CA MET A 97 -5.93 -10.75 10.75
C MET A 97 -6.79 -11.82 11.39
N ASP A 98 -7.98 -12.09 10.85
CA ASP A 98 -8.89 -13.11 11.33
C ASP A 98 -8.32 -14.52 11.18
N SER A 99 -7.34 -14.74 10.32
CA SER A 99 -6.68 -16.03 10.17
C SER A 99 -5.71 -16.33 11.30
N GLU A 100 -5.41 -15.37 12.15
CA GLU A 100 -4.55 -15.59 13.29
C GLU A 100 -5.27 -16.39 14.39
N PRO A 101 -4.57 -17.31 15.07
CA PRO A 101 -5.12 -17.95 16.24
C PRO A 101 -5.45 -16.88 17.28
N GLY A 102 -6.70 -16.80 17.66
CA GLY A 102 -7.25 -15.76 18.53
C GLY A 102 -6.64 -15.68 19.89
#